data_5265cbabc4031b852fb9d69bf75d0204
#
_entry.id   5265cbabc4031b852fb9d69bf75d0204
#
_cell.length_a   1.000
_cell.length_b   1.000
_cell.length_c   1.000
_cell.angle_alpha   90.00
_cell.angle_beta   90.00
_cell.angle_gamma   90.00
#
_symmetry.space_group_name_H-M   'P 1'
#
loop_
_entity.id
_entity.type
_entity.pdbx_description
1 polymer ?
#
loop_
_entity_poly.entity_id
_entity_poly.type
_entity_poly.pdbx_seq_one_letter_code
_entity_poly.pdbx_strand_id
1 'polypeptide(L)'
;MPGSALHEVFLPAERSMVTAPAQPSPLPRPALDSHTHLDMIDLPVPEVVAAARAAGIVRVVTVGTDLTSSRWSARCAAEHAAVYAAVAIHPNDTEAATGPGRLPRDPRAPHASVSPPAVAPLTAGEVLAEIEALACSPRVVAVGETGLDYYRDHAAPDVQRWWFREHIKIAKRVGKALMIHDREAHADVLRILEEEGPPDRVVFHCFSGDVPMVKQCAEAGYVMSFAGNVTYRNAQPLRDAAAAAPADLILAETDAPFLTPVPNRGKPNEPALTADTLRCLAEVKGMDLAALCDAVTATAQRTFGPW
;
A
#
# COMPACT_ATOMS: atom_id res chain seq x y z
N MET A 1 -65.34 -1.60 -15.57
CA MET A 1 -64.30 -2.64 -15.63
C MET A 1 -62.97 -1.95 -15.61
N PRO A 2 -62.22 -1.91 -14.48
CA PRO A 2 -60.89 -1.33 -14.47
C PRO A 2 -59.84 -2.40 -14.78
N GLY A 3 -58.91 -2.02 -15.66
CA GLY A 3 -57.79 -2.85 -16.09
C GLY A 3 -56.76 -3.02 -14.99
N SER A 4 -56.30 -4.26 -14.81
CA SER A 4 -55.26 -4.67 -13.89
C SER A 4 -53.89 -4.18 -14.36
N ALA A 5 -53.24 -3.35 -13.54
CA ALA A 5 -51.83 -3.02 -13.68
C ALA A 5 -50.98 -4.23 -13.22
N LEU A 6 -50.25 -4.81 -14.15
CA LEU A 6 -49.21 -5.80 -13.85
C LEU A 6 -48.04 -5.06 -13.23
N HIS A 7 -47.76 -5.36 -11.96
CA HIS A 7 -46.49 -5.01 -11.32
C HIS A 7 -45.36 -5.87 -11.93
N GLU A 8 -44.54 -5.26 -12.79
CA GLU A 8 -43.27 -5.83 -13.16
C GLU A 8 -42.37 -5.83 -11.93
N VAL A 9 -42.11 -7.02 -11.40
CA VAL A 9 -41.08 -7.24 -10.38
C VAL A 9 -39.71 -7.13 -11.05
N PHE A 10 -39.04 -6.01 -10.83
CA PHE A 10 -37.63 -5.89 -11.20
C PHE A 10 -36.82 -6.89 -10.38
N LEU A 11 -36.43 -7.98 -10.99
CA LEU A 11 -35.39 -8.86 -10.43
C LEU A 11 -34.06 -8.09 -10.43
N PRO A 12 -33.28 -8.12 -9.32
CA PRO A 12 -31.97 -7.49 -9.30
C PRO A 12 -31.09 -8.17 -10.36
N ALA A 13 -30.39 -7.34 -11.16
CA ALA A 13 -29.44 -7.81 -12.17
C ALA A 13 -28.47 -8.82 -11.52
N GLU A 14 -28.32 -9.99 -12.17
CA GLU A 14 -27.35 -11.00 -11.78
C GLU A 14 -25.96 -10.34 -11.66
N ARG A 15 -25.44 -10.27 -10.43
CA ARG A 15 -24.03 -9.94 -10.21
C ARG A 15 -23.24 -11.01 -10.98
N SER A 16 -22.52 -10.59 -12.00
CA SER A 16 -21.54 -11.42 -12.67
C SER A 16 -20.69 -12.10 -11.59
N MET A 17 -20.79 -13.42 -11.47
CA MET A 17 -19.98 -14.17 -10.50
C MET A 17 -18.53 -14.08 -10.94
N VAL A 18 -17.80 -13.13 -10.39
CA VAL A 18 -16.34 -13.07 -10.57
C VAL A 18 -15.78 -14.31 -9.90
N THR A 19 -15.21 -15.22 -10.71
CA THR A 19 -14.65 -16.47 -10.18
C THR A 19 -13.48 -16.19 -9.26
N ALA A 20 -13.44 -16.86 -8.10
CA ALA A 20 -12.34 -16.76 -7.15
C ALA A 20 -10.97 -17.03 -7.83
N PRO A 21 -9.88 -16.44 -7.35
CA PRO A 21 -8.56 -16.73 -7.88
C PRO A 21 -8.19 -18.21 -7.63
N ALA A 22 -7.39 -18.78 -8.54
CA ALA A 22 -6.78 -20.06 -8.28
C ALA A 22 -5.72 -19.88 -7.18
N GLN A 23 -5.79 -20.71 -6.15
CA GLN A 23 -4.84 -20.64 -5.05
C GLN A 23 -3.44 -21.07 -5.53
N PRO A 24 -2.38 -20.33 -5.20
CA PRO A 24 -1.02 -20.68 -5.57
C PRO A 24 -0.55 -21.92 -4.79
N SER A 25 0.37 -22.69 -5.36
CA SER A 25 1.05 -23.75 -4.61
C SER A 25 1.79 -23.13 -3.40
N PRO A 26 1.91 -23.83 -2.26
CA PRO A 26 2.63 -23.31 -1.10
C PRO A 26 4.09 -22.95 -1.43
N LEU A 27 4.60 -21.90 -0.80
CA LEU A 27 6.01 -21.54 -0.88
C LEU A 27 6.88 -22.54 -0.11
N PRO A 28 8.14 -22.80 -0.53
CA PRO A 28 9.06 -23.71 0.16
C PRO A 28 9.55 -23.17 1.52
N ARG A 29 9.46 -21.87 1.74
CA ARG A 29 9.81 -21.15 2.97
C ARG A 29 8.73 -20.09 3.26
N PRO A 30 8.50 -19.79 4.55
CA PRO A 30 7.60 -18.70 4.94
C PRO A 30 8.03 -17.36 4.32
N ALA A 31 7.04 -16.58 3.89
CA ALA A 31 7.23 -15.21 3.43
C ALA A 31 6.09 -14.32 3.97
N LEU A 32 6.01 -13.09 3.48
CA LEU A 32 5.02 -12.11 3.89
C LEU A 32 4.46 -11.36 2.69
N ASP A 33 3.31 -10.73 2.91
CA ASP A 33 2.77 -9.65 2.07
C ASP A 33 3.07 -8.31 2.75
N SER A 34 3.94 -7.50 2.14
CA SER A 34 4.40 -6.24 2.76
C SER A 34 3.44 -5.08 2.59
N HIS A 35 2.39 -5.21 1.73
CA HIS A 35 1.40 -4.18 1.49
C HIS A 35 0.11 -4.74 0.91
N THR A 36 -1.00 -4.56 1.62
CA THR A 36 -2.35 -4.95 1.20
C THR A 36 -3.39 -4.06 1.89
N HIS A 37 -4.58 -3.92 1.30
CA HIS A 37 -5.72 -3.20 1.89
C HIS A 37 -6.79 -4.20 2.32
N LEU A 38 -6.63 -4.80 3.50
CA LEU A 38 -7.56 -5.82 4.00
C LEU A 38 -8.99 -5.29 4.21
N ASP A 39 -9.14 -3.99 4.47
CA ASP A 39 -10.43 -3.31 4.60
C ASP A 39 -11.20 -3.21 3.28
N MET A 40 -10.52 -3.35 2.14
CA MET A 40 -11.10 -3.32 0.79
C MET A 40 -11.38 -4.72 0.22
N ILE A 41 -10.98 -5.79 0.91
CA ILE A 41 -11.22 -7.18 0.48
C ILE A 41 -12.58 -7.63 1.01
N ASP A 42 -13.49 -8.05 0.12
CA ASP A 42 -14.85 -8.48 0.46
C ASP A 42 -14.87 -9.94 1.01
N LEU A 43 -13.99 -10.22 1.97
CA LEU A 43 -13.89 -11.49 2.69
C LEU A 43 -13.52 -11.21 4.16
N PRO A 44 -13.96 -12.07 5.11
CA PRO A 44 -13.52 -11.95 6.50
C PRO A 44 -12.01 -12.08 6.66
N VAL A 45 -11.38 -11.20 7.45
CA VAL A 45 -9.92 -11.20 7.68
C VAL A 45 -9.38 -12.58 8.09
N PRO A 46 -10.04 -13.38 8.96
CA PRO A 46 -9.56 -14.71 9.29
C PRO A 46 -9.47 -15.66 8.08
N GLU A 47 -10.40 -15.55 7.12
CA GLU A 47 -10.40 -16.36 5.89
C GLU A 47 -9.25 -15.96 4.97
N VAL A 48 -9.06 -14.65 4.77
CA VAL A 48 -7.94 -14.11 3.98
C VAL A 48 -6.59 -14.54 4.56
N VAL A 49 -6.43 -14.42 5.89
CA VAL A 49 -5.20 -14.83 6.59
C VAL A 49 -4.98 -16.34 6.52
N ALA A 50 -6.05 -17.15 6.59
CA ALA A 50 -5.94 -18.60 6.45
C ALA A 50 -5.51 -19.00 5.04
N ALA A 51 -6.06 -18.38 4.00
CA ALA A 51 -5.64 -18.61 2.60
C ALA A 51 -4.18 -18.19 2.38
N ALA A 52 -3.79 -17.01 2.87
CA ALA A 52 -2.41 -16.52 2.83
C ALA A 52 -1.44 -17.52 3.47
N ARG A 53 -1.77 -18.00 4.67
CA ARG A 53 -0.96 -18.99 5.40
C ARG A 53 -0.83 -20.31 4.65
N ALA A 54 -1.91 -20.78 4.01
CA ALA A 54 -1.88 -21.99 3.18
C ALA A 54 -0.93 -21.85 1.99
N ALA A 55 -0.77 -20.65 1.43
CA ALA A 55 0.19 -20.34 0.38
C ALA A 55 1.63 -20.11 0.90
N GLY A 56 1.86 -20.10 2.21
CA GLY A 56 3.16 -19.83 2.83
C GLY A 56 3.39 -18.37 3.21
N ILE A 57 2.37 -17.50 3.07
CA ILE A 57 2.41 -16.11 3.51
C ILE A 57 1.96 -16.05 4.97
N VAL A 58 2.90 -15.90 5.89
CA VAL A 58 2.65 -16.02 7.33
C VAL A 58 2.43 -14.69 8.04
N ARG A 59 2.69 -13.57 7.36
CA ARG A 59 2.49 -12.20 7.85
C ARG A 59 1.94 -11.34 6.73
N VAL A 60 1.11 -10.37 7.10
CA VAL A 60 0.51 -9.38 6.19
C VAL A 60 0.61 -8.00 6.83
N VAL A 61 0.96 -7.00 6.04
CA VAL A 61 0.87 -5.59 6.46
C VAL A 61 -0.34 -4.96 5.79
N THR A 62 -1.40 -4.67 6.58
CA THR A 62 -2.56 -3.93 6.09
C THR A 62 -2.30 -2.43 6.18
N VAL A 63 -2.73 -1.69 5.17
CA VAL A 63 -2.31 -0.29 4.98
C VAL A 63 -3.51 0.64 4.93
N GLY A 64 -3.49 1.67 5.79
CA GLY A 64 -4.47 2.75 5.77
C GLY A 64 -4.08 3.84 4.79
N THR A 65 -5.08 4.40 4.10
CA THR A 65 -4.92 5.49 3.12
C THR A 65 -5.51 6.81 3.60
N ASP A 66 -6.41 6.75 4.58
CA ASP A 66 -7.02 7.88 5.28
C ASP A 66 -7.10 7.61 6.78
N LEU A 67 -7.64 8.54 7.55
CA LEU A 67 -7.74 8.37 9.00
C LEU A 67 -8.68 7.23 9.40
N THR A 68 -9.74 6.97 8.63
CA THR A 68 -10.71 5.92 8.91
C THR A 68 -10.10 4.53 8.69
N SER A 69 -9.48 4.31 7.55
CA SER A 69 -8.78 3.07 7.20
C SER A 69 -7.53 2.86 8.04
N SER A 70 -6.81 3.92 8.44
CA SER A 70 -5.68 3.85 9.38
C SER A 70 -6.11 3.38 10.77
N ARG A 71 -7.23 3.89 11.31
CA ARG A 71 -7.84 3.38 12.56
C ARG A 71 -8.24 1.93 12.44
N TRP A 72 -8.86 1.57 11.32
CA TRP A 72 -9.28 0.20 11.06
C TRP A 72 -8.06 -0.74 10.98
N SER A 73 -7.02 -0.38 10.22
CA SER A 73 -5.80 -1.16 10.06
C SER A 73 -5.08 -1.40 11.40
N ALA A 74 -4.96 -0.37 12.23
CA ALA A 74 -4.37 -0.49 13.56
C ALA A 74 -5.16 -1.45 14.48
N ARG A 75 -6.52 -1.39 14.46
CA ARG A 75 -7.37 -2.34 15.19
C ARG A 75 -7.26 -3.75 14.65
N CYS A 76 -7.34 -3.92 13.32
CA CYS A 76 -7.19 -5.22 12.67
C CYS A 76 -5.86 -5.90 13.06
N ALA A 77 -4.77 -5.14 13.06
CA ALA A 77 -3.47 -5.64 13.50
C ALA A 77 -3.45 -6.03 14.98
N ALA A 78 -4.17 -5.33 15.85
CA ALA A 78 -4.28 -5.68 17.28
C ALA A 78 -5.08 -6.96 17.50
N GLU A 79 -6.09 -7.24 16.69
CA GLU A 79 -7.00 -8.37 16.80
C GLU A 79 -6.46 -9.64 16.14
N HIS A 80 -5.58 -9.55 15.14
CA HIS A 80 -5.12 -10.69 14.34
C HIS A 80 -3.61 -10.86 14.39
N ALA A 81 -3.12 -11.94 15.00
CA ALA A 81 -1.70 -12.20 15.22
C ALA A 81 -0.84 -12.27 13.95
N ALA A 82 -1.40 -12.58 12.78
CA ALA A 82 -0.67 -12.58 11.50
C ALA A 82 -0.65 -11.21 10.81
N VAL A 83 -1.41 -10.21 11.33
CA VAL A 83 -1.57 -8.91 10.69
C VAL A 83 -0.75 -7.85 11.42
N TYR A 84 -0.08 -7.01 10.67
CA TYR A 84 0.56 -5.76 11.08
C TYR A 84 -0.05 -4.62 10.30
N ALA A 85 0.19 -3.37 10.68
CA ALA A 85 -0.40 -2.23 10.03
C ALA A 85 0.63 -1.16 9.64
N ALA A 86 0.32 -0.41 8.59
CA ALA A 86 0.87 0.90 8.31
C ALA A 86 -0.26 1.93 8.33
N VAL A 87 0.02 3.16 8.79
CA VAL A 87 -0.97 4.21 8.99
C VAL A 87 -0.44 5.55 8.48
N ALA A 88 -1.21 6.21 7.62
CA ALA A 88 -0.93 7.56 7.11
C ALA A 88 -2.14 8.12 6.35
N ILE A 89 -1.91 9.22 5.63
CA ILE A 89 -2.81 9.78 4.62
C ILE A 89 -2.13 9.63 3.25
N HIS A 90 -2.78 8.87 2.37
CA HIS A 90 -2.35 8.66 0.99
C HIS A 90 -2.35 9.99 0.20
N PRO A 91 -1.42 10.23 -0.74
CA PRO A 91 -1.37 11.48 -1.48
C PRO A 91 -2.69 11.92 -2.13
N ASN A 92 -3.51 10.97 -2.60
CA ASN A 92 -4.80 11.26 -3.20
C ASN A 92 -5.89 11.69 -2.20
N ASP A 93 -5.72 11.41 -0.90
CA ASP A 93 -6.67 11.73 0.17
C ASP A 93 -6.28 12.98 0.98
N THR A 94 -5.12 13.56 0.67
CA THR A 94 -4.56 14.71 1.39
C THR A 94 -5.42 15.98 1.31
N GLU A 95 -6.09 16.23 0.19
CA GLU A 95 -7.00 17.38 0.04
C GLU A 95 -8.20 17.26 1.00
N ALA A 96 -8.79 16.07 1.12
CA ALA A 96 -9.89 15.79 2.03
C ALA A 96 -9.44 15.89 3.50
N ALA A 97 -8.24 15.40 3.83
CA ALA A 97 -7.67 15.43 5.17
C ALA A 97 -7.20 16.82 5.62
N THR A 98 -6.98 17.76 4.69
CA THR A 98 -6.57 19.14 5.02
C THR A 98 -7.68 19.93 5.73
N GLY A 99 -8.95 19.57 5.54
CA GLY A 99 -10.09 20.23 6.17
C GLY A 99 -10.32 21.68 5.71
N PRO A 100 -11.28 22.40 6.32
CA PRO A 100 -11.65 23.77 5.91
C PRO A 100 -10.68 24.87 6.37
N GLY A 101 -9.64 24.56 7.13
CA GLY A 101 -8.60 25.50 7.61
C GLY A 101 -7.35 25.47 6.74
N ARG A 102 -7.46 25.74 5.50
CA ARG A 102 -6.52 25.57 4.37
C ARG A 102 -5.07 26.00 4.58
N LEU A 103 -4.15 25.18 4.01
CA LEU A 103 -2.88 25.67 3.45
C LEU A 103 -3.17 26.80 2.43
N PRO A 104 -2.27 27.80 2.26
CA PRO A 104 -2.50 28.92 1.35
C PRO A 104 -2.80 28.43 -0.06
N ARG A 105 -4.02 28.68 -0.56
CA ARG A 105 -4.41 28.38 -1.94
C ARG A 105 -3.90 29.43 -2.91
N ASP A 106 -3.61 28.98 -4.14
CA ASP A 106 -3.52 29.88 -5.30
C ASP A 106 -4.86 30.67 -5.43
N PRO A 107 -4.83 32.01 -5.42
CA PRO A 107 -6.04 32.84 -5.48
C PRO A 107 -6.83 32.71 -6.79
N ARG A 108 -6.38 31.90 -7.77
CA ARG A 108 -6.97 31.72 -9.09
C ARG A 108 -7.83 30.47 -9.25
N ALA A 109 -7.96 29.60 -8.22
CA ALA A 109 -8.76 28.38 -8.29
C ALA A 109 -10.27 28.65 -8.13
N PRO A 110 -11.18 28.04 -8.95
CA PRO A 110 -12.62 28.26 -8.86
C PRO A 110 -13.21 27.71 -7.56
N HIS A 111 -14.13 28.47 -6.95
CA HIS A 111 -14.81 28.13 -5.70
C HIS A 111 -15.89 27.05 -5.93
N ALA A 112 -15.75 25.88 -5.34
CA ALA A 112 -16.85 24.94 -5.15
C ALA A 112 -17.56 25.26 -3.82
N SER A 113 -18.87 25.50 -3.86
CA SER A 113 -19.70 25.69 -2.67
C SER A 113 -20.05 24.33 -2.08
N VAL A 114 -19.49 24.01 -0.91
CA VAL A 114 -19.85 22.82 -0.13
C VAL A 114 -20.61 23.27 1.11
N SER A 115 -21.78 22.68 1.35
CA SER A 115 -22.55 22.90 2.60
C SER A 115 -21.74 22.35 3.79
N PRO A 116 -21.70 23.05 4.95
CA PRO A 116 -20.92 22.59 6.09
C PRO A 116 -21.48 21.27 6.63
N PRO A 117 -20.60 20.29 6.96
CA PRO A 117 -21.02 19.06 7.60
C PRO A 117 -21.53 19.32 9.03
N ALA A 118 -22.39 18.44 9.55
CA ALA A 118 -23.03 18.56 10.86
C ALA A 118 -22.03 18.46 12.06
N VAL A 119 -20.81 17.99 11.81
CA VAL A 119 -19.67 17.96 12.75
C VAL A 119 -18.51 18.68 12.09
N ALA A 120 -17.83 19.58 12.81
CA ALA A 120 -16.65 20.29 12.30
C ALA A 120 -15.58 19.25 11.89
N PRO A 121 -15.09 19.27 10.64
CA PRO A 121 -14.02 18.36 10.23
C PRO A 121 -12.75 18.65 11.02
N LEU A 122 -11.96 17.59 11.29
CA LEU A 122 -10.64 17.70 11.91
C LEU A 122 -9.74 18.62 11.08
N THR A 123 -8.89 19.36 11.76
CA THR A 123 -7.80 20.09 11.12
C THR A 123 -6.69 19.13 10.71
N ALA A 124 -5.87 19.51 9.73
CA ALA A 124 -4.71 18.72 9.33
C ALA A 124 -3.78 18.38 10.52
N GLY A 125 -3.62 19.33 11.46
CA GLY A 125 -2.84 19.10 12.68
C GLY A 125 -3.43 18.02 13.60
N GLU A 126 -4.75 17.99 13.76
CA GLU A 126 -5.44 16.95 14.55
C GLU A 126 -5.35 15.58 13.86
N VAL A 127 -5.48 15.54 12.53
CA VAL A 127 -5.28 14.30 11.76
C VAL A 127 -3.86 13.77 11.91
N LEU A 128 -2.84 14.63 11.77
CA LEU A 128 -1.43 14.25 11.96
C LEU A 128 -1.14 13.75 13.38
N ALA A 129 -1.69 14.43 14.39
CA ALA A 129 -1.54 14.01 15.79
C ALA A 129 -2.13 12.61 16.02
N GLU A 130 -3.26 12.32 15.39
CA GLU A 130 -3.89 11.00 15.52
C GLU A 130 -3.12 9.92 14.74
N ILE A 131 -2.63 10.21 13.52
CA ILE A 131 -1.75 9.30 12.78
C ILE A 131 -0.49 8.98 13.61
N GLU A 132 0.12 9.99 14.24
CA GLU A 132 1.28 9.77 15.11
C GLU A 132 0.94 8.89 16.31
N ALA A 133 -0.21 9.10 16.95
CA ALA A 133 -0.68 8.27 18.05
C ALA A 133 -0.93 6.81 17.62
N LEU A 134 -1.57 6.60 16.46
CA LEU A 134 -1.75 5.26 15.87
C LEU A 134 -0.41 4.61 15.55
N ALA A 135 0.55 5.36 14.99
CA ALA A 135 1.88 4.85 14.65
C ALA A 135 2.68 4.38 15.87
N CYS A 136 2.39 4.88 17.08
CA CYS A 136 2.98 4.39 18.33
C CYS A 136 2.46 3.00 18.76
N SER A 137 1.38 2.49 18.17
CA SER A 137 0.82 1.18 18.53
C SER A 137 1.82 0.05 18.23
N PRO A 138 1.94 -0.98 19.08
CA PRO A 138 2.98 -2.01 18.96
C PRO A 138 2.97 -2.77 17.63
N ARG A 139 1.78 -2.95 17.04
CA ARG A 139 1.61 -3.71 15.79
C ARG A 139 1.51 -2.82 14.54
N VAL A 140 1.67 -1.51 14.70
CA VAL A 140 1.89 -0.59 13.59
C VAL A 140 3.39 -0.53 13.32
N VAL A 141 3.80 -0.93 12.13
CA VAL A 141 5.21 -1.15 11.77
C VAL A 141 5.77 -0.07 10.84
N ALA A 142 4.89 0.72 10.22
CA ALA A 142 5.28 1.80 9.32
C ALA A 142 4.33 3.00 9.41
N VAL A 143 4.85 4.17 9.10
CA VAL A 143 4.07 5.34 8.67
C VAL A 143 3.92 5.25 7.17
N GLY A 144 2.71 5.04 6.70
CA GLY A 144 2.37 4.77 5.30
C GLY A 144 0.93 4.27 5.17
N GLU A 145 0.39 4.40 4.00
CA GLU A 145 0.94 4.79 2.72
C GLU A 145 0.94 6.31 2.56
N THR A 146 2.09 6.89 2.26
CA THR A 146 2.28 8.33 2.07
C THR A 146 3.25 8.58 0.91
N GLY A 147 3.30 9.78 0.38
CA GLY A 147 4.21 10.12 -0.71
C GLY A 147 3.55 11.02 -1.74
N LEU A 148 3.79 10.75 -3.04
CA LEU A 148 3.34 11.58 -4.14
C LEU A 148 2.70 10.75 -5.27
N ASP A 149 1.57 11.22 -5.80
CA ASP A 149 0.90 10.69 -6.99
C ASP A 149 0.59 11.84 -7.95
N TYR A 150 1.40 12.00 -8.98
CA TYR A 150 1.19 13.04 -10.01
C TYR A 150 0.41 12.50 -11.22
N TYR A 151 0.00 11.24 -11.18
CA TYR A 151 -0.79 10.63 -12.22
C TYR A 151 -2.30 10.83 -12.01
N ARG A 152 -2.79 10.70 -10.75
CA ARG A 152 -4.24 10.71 -10.47
C ARG A 152 -4.84 12.10 -10.27
N ASP A 153 -4.03 13.10 -9.94
CA ASP A 153 -4.41 14.51 -9.80
C ASP A 153 -5.64 14.77 -8.88
N HIS A 154 -5.78 13.95 -7.80
CA HIS A 154 -6.88 14.11 -6.84
C HIS A 154 -6.58 15.17 -5.78
N ALA A 155 -5.32 15.49 -5.55
CA ALA A 155 -4.87 16.54 -4.66
C ALA A 155 -3.74 17.33 -5.30
N ALA A 156 -3.68 18.65 -5.01
CA ALA A 156 -2.66 19.52 -5.56
C ALA A 156 -1.24 19.06 -5.13
N PRO A 157 -0.23 19.09 -6.02
CA PRO A 157 1.13 18.62 -5.72
C PRO A 157 1.78 19.26 -4.51
N ASP A 158 1.51 20.54 -4.22
CA ASP A 158 2.02 21.24 -3.04
C ASP A 158 1.38 20.74 -1.75
N VAL A 159 0.11 20.37 -1.77
CA VAL A 159 -0.58 19.73 -0.64
C VAL A 159 0.00 18.35 -0.39
N GLN A 160 0.17 17.52 -1.43
CA GLN A 160 0.78 16.19 -1.31
C GLN A 160 2.19 16.30 -0.72
N ARG A 161 3.05 17.21 -1.24
CA ARG A 161 4.41 17.42 -0.76
C ARG A 161 4.45 17.86 0.72
N TRP A 162 3.51 18.69 1.15
CA TRP A 162 3.42 19.10 2.55
C TRP A 162 3.11 17.92 3.46
N TRP A 163 2.08 17.12 3.13
CA TRP A 163 1.71 15.92 3.88
C TRP A 163 2.85 14.89 3.92
N PHE A 164 3.52 14.67 2.80
CA PHE A 164 4.66 13.75 2.74
C PHE A 164 5.77 14.17 3.71
N ARG A 165 6.12 15.46 3.75
CA ARG A 165 7.10 16.00 4.71
C ARG A 165 6.66 15.80 6.16
N GLU A 166 5.40 16.00 6.49
CA GLU A 166 4.90 15.78 7.85
C GLU A 166 4.96 14.30 8.23
N HIS A 167 4.61 13.36 7.33
CA HIS A 167 4.73 11.93 7.58
C HIS A 167 6.19 11.48 7.73
N ILE A 168 7.15 12.03 6.99
CA ILE A 168 8.59 11.80 7.21
C ILE A 168 8.97 12.19 8.65
N LYS A 169 8.52 13.36 9.12
CA LYS A 169 8.79 13.82 10.50
C LYS A 169 8.17 12.89 11.54
N ILE A 170 6.93 12.44 11.32
CA ILE A 170 6.29 11.45 12.21
C ILE A 170 7.09 10.16 12.24
N ALA A 171 7.43 9.57 11.08
CA ALA A 171 8.19 8.32 11.00
C ALA A 171 9.51 8.39 11.80
N LYS A 172 10.22 9.52 11.70
CA LYS A 172 11.46 9.79 12.46
C LYS A 172 11.19 9.87 13.96
N ARG A 173 10.14 10.61 14.39
CA ARG A 173 9.82 10.74 15.82
C ARG A 173 9.42 9.43 16.47
N VAL A 174 8.61 8.60 15.77
CA VAL A 174 8.13 7.33 16.33
C VAL A 174 9.09 6.15 16.06
N GLY A 175 10.17 6.37 15.29
CA GLY A 175 11.16 5.33 14.98
C GLY A 175 10.59 4.17 14.15
N LYS A 176 9.62 4.43 13.27
CA LYS A 176 9.01 3.43 12.39
C LYS A 176 9.52 3.56 10.95
N ALA A 177 9.35 2.52 10.14
CA ALA A 177 9.61 2.60 8.72
C ALA A 177 8.69 3.64 8.06
N LEU A 178 9.16 4.26 6.96
CA LEU A 178 8.34 5.09 6.08
C LEU A 178 7.98 4.27 4.85
N MET A 179 6.69 4.06 4.59
CA MET A 179 6.20 3.32 3.43
C MET A 179 5.66 4.31 2.39
N ILE A 180 6.31 4.37 1.24
CA ILE A 180 6.14 5.43 0.25
C ILE A 180 5.35 4.94 -0.96
N HIS A 181 4.31 5.68 -1.30
CA HIS A 181 3.66 5.71 -2.59
C HIS A 181 4.39 6.68 -3.52
N ASP A 182 4.79 6.19 -4.68
CA ASP A 182 5.50 7.00 -5.68
C ASP A 182 4.98 6.68 -7.09
N ARG A 183 4.19 7.60 -7.64
CA ARG A 183 3.63 7.45 -8.98
C ARG A 183 3.84 8.71 -9.82
N GLU A 184 4.66 8.59 -10.89
CA GLU A 184 5.04 9.71 -11.77
C GLU A 184 5.71 10.88 -11.00
N ALA A 185 6.33 10.60 -9.82
CA ALA A 185 6.85 11.61 -8.91
C ALA A 185 8.26 11.32 -8.38
N HIS A 186 8.98 10.34 -8.96
CA HIS A 186 10.25 9.80 -8.48
C HIS A 186 11.27 10.86 -8.06
N ALA A 187 11.49 11.87 -8.93
CA ALA A 187 12.47 12.92 -8.67
C ALA A 187 12.11 13.77 -7.43
N ASP A 188 10.83 14.11 -7.27
CA ASP A 188 10.35 14.89 -6.13
C ASP A 188 10.35 14.09 -4.83
N VAL A 189 10.02 12.80 -4.88
CA VAL A 189 10.08 11.90 -3.72
C VAL A 189 11.53 11.80 -3.20
N LEU A 190 12.49 11.51 -4.08
CA LEU A 190 13.90 11.40 -3.70
C LEU A 190 14.47 12.72 -3.19
N ARG A 191 14.15 13.85 -3.85
CA ARG A 191 14.56 15.19 -3.43
C ARG A 191 14.00 15.54 -2.04
N ILE A 192 12.72 15.26 -1.77
CA ILE A 192 12.10 15.54 -0.45
C ILE A 192 12.73 14.67 0.64
N LEU A 193 13.02 13.40 0.36
CA LEU A 193 13.74 12.54 1.31
C LEU A 193 15.12 13.11 1.66
N GLU A 194 15.86 13.60 0.66
CA GLU A 194 17.15 14.24 0.87
C GLU A 194 17.03 15.53 1.69
N GLU A 195 16.08 16.41 1.34
CA GLU A 195 15.84 17.69 2.02
C GLU A 195 15.41 17.52 3.49
N GLU A 196 14.53 16.58 3.79
CA GLU A 196 14.04 16.36 5.16
C GLU A 196 14.98 15.46 5.98
N GLY A 197 15.92 14.76 5.35
CA GLY A 197 16.67 13.66 5.93
C GLY A 197 15.75 12.45 6.18
N PRO A 198 15.96 11.31 5.50
CA PRO A 198 15.07 10.16 5.62
C PRO A 198 15.08 9.56 7.03
N PRO A 199 14.02 8.84 7.44
CA PRO A 199 14.10 7.96 8.59
C PRO A 199 15.03 6.77 8.30
N ASP A 200 15.45 6.05 9.33
CA ASP A 200 16.39 4.92 9.23
C ASP A 200 15.93 3.82 8.27
N ARG A 201 14.64 3.71 8.03
CA ARG A 201 14.03 2.65 7.22
C ARG A 201 13.00 3.23 6.27
N VAL A 202 13.24 3.09 4.97
CA VAL A 202 12.38 3.57 3.89
C VAL A 202 12.02 2.41 2.99
N VAL A 203 10.74 2.30 2.64
CA VAL A 203 10.19 1.32 1.69
C VAL A 203 9.46 2.06 0.60
N PHE A 204 9.85 1.85 -0.64
CA PHE A 204 9.04 2.17 -1.80
C PHE A 204 8.09 1.00 -2.04
N HIS A 205 6.81 1.16 -1.70
CA HIS A 205 5.80 0.16 -2.04
C HIS A 205 5.48 0.23 -3.54
N CYS A 206 4.99 -0.87 -4.11
CA CYS A 206 4.62 -0.98 -5.53
C CYS A 206 5.67 -0.31 -6.45
N PHE A 207 6.96 -0.62 -6.20
CA PHE A 207 8.07 0.04 -6.87
C PHE A 207 7.85 0.13 -8.37
N SER A 208 7.94 1.34 -8.92
CA SER A 208 7.66 1.64 -10.33
C SER A 208 8.81 2.35 -11.05
N GLY A 209 9.95 2.50 -10.35
CA GLY A 209 11.15 3.11 -10.92
C GLY A 209 11.90 2.20 -11.90
N ASP A 210 12.88 2.79 -12.57
CA ASP A 210 13.78 2.14 -13.50
C ASP A 210 15.12 1.69 -12.85
N VAL A 211 16.02 1.08 -13.63
CA VAL A 211 17.34 0.64 -13.14
C VAL A 211 18.18 1.78 -12.54
N PRO A 212 18.25 2.99 -13.13
CA PRO A 212 18.86 4.15 -12.48
C PRO A 212 18.30 4.45 -11.08
N MET A 213 16.97 4.44 -10.90
CA MET A 213 16.36 4.67 -9.59
C MET A 213 16.66 3.53 -8.59
N VAL A 214 16.71 2.27 -9.06
CA VAL A 214 17.15 1.14 -8.22
C VAL A 214 18.53 1.38 -7.63
N LYS A 215 19.49 1.90 -8.43
CA LYS A 215 20.84 2.20 -7.94
C LYS A 215 20.83 3.28 -6.86
N GLN A 216 20.07 4.36 -7.07
CA GLN A 216 19.92 5.42 -6.06
C GLN A 216 19.29 4.89 -4.76
N CYS A 217 18.22 4.08 -4.87
CA CYS A 217 17.60 3.44 -3.72
C CYS A 217 18.58 2.50 -3.00
N ALA A 218 19.35 1.69 -3.74
CA ALA A 218 20.31 0.76 -3.17
C ALA A 218 21.46 1.47 -2.45
N GLU A 219 21.98 2.55 -3.02
CA GLU A 219 23.02 3.39 -2.40
C GLU A 219 22.54 4.05 -1.10
N ALA A 220 21.26 4.43 -1.06
CA ALA A 220 20.61 5.00 0.13
C ALA A 220 20.12 3.93 1.13
N GLY A 221 20.18 2.65 0.80
CA GLY A 221 19.67 1.56 1.65
C GLY A 221 18.13 1.48 1.68
N TYR A 222 17.44 2.06 0.69
CA TYR A 222 15.98 2.02 0.61
C TYR A 222 15.50 0.67 0.07
N VAL A 223 14.45 0.15 0.66
CA VAL A 223 13.83 -1.13 0.29
C VAL A 223 12.81 -0.90 -0.83
N MET A 224 12.78 -1.79 -1.80
CA MET A 224 11.88 -1.77 -2.94
C MET A 224 10.94 -2.96 -2.87
N SER A 225 9.64 -2.72 -2.74
CA SER A 225 8.61 -3.75 -2.73
C SER A 225 7.95 -3.88 -4.09
N PHE A 226 7.83 -5.11 -4.60
CA PHE A 226 7.30 -5.40 -5.93
C PHE A 226 5.95 -6.09 -5.81
N ALA A 227 4.95 -5.55 -6.52
CA ALA A 227 3.60 -6.07 -6.56
C ALA A 227 3.36 -7.03 -7.76
N GLY A 228 2.14 -7.57 -7.85
CA GLY A 228 1.75 -8.53 -8.88
C GLY A 228 1.91 -8.06 -10.32
N ASN A 229 1.99 -6.74 -10.55
CA ASN A 229 2.22 -6.16 -11.88
C ASN A 229 3.58 -6.56 -12.50
N VAL A 230 4.58 -6.96 -11.71
CA VAL A 230 5.86 -7.49 -12.22
C VAL A 230 5.67 -8.73 -13.10
N THR A 231 4.59 -9.49 -12.86
CA THR A 231 4.23 -10.69 -13.63
C THR A 231 3.61 -10.38 -14.99
N TYR A 232 3.25 -9.11 -15.28
CA TYR A 232 2.53 -8.76 -16.49
C TYR A 232 3.42 -8.82 -17.73
N ARG A 233 2.82 -9.22 -18.87
CA ARG A 233 3.56 -9.37 -20.13
C ARG A 233 4.32 -8.12 -20.55
N ASN A 234 3.75 -6.94 -20.33
CA ASN A 234 4.32 -5.63 -20.70
C ASN A 234 5.21 -5.00 -19.61
N ALA A 235 5.53 -5.72 -18.53
CA ALA A 235 6.30 -5.20 -17.40
C ALA A 235 7.81 -5.47 -17.49
N GLN A 236 8.38 -5.55 -18.71
CA GLN A 236 9.82 -5.81 -18.85
C GLN A 236 10.69 -4.77 -18.14
N PRO A 237 10.45 -3.44 -18.24
CA PRO A 237 11.24 -2.45 -17.50
C PRO A 237 11.22 -2.69 -15.97
N LEU A 238 10.07 -3.10 -15.41
CA LEU A 238 9.95 -3.41 -14.00
C LEU A 238 10.71 -4.68 -13.62
N ARG A 239 10.73 -5.71 -14.49
CA ARG A 239 11.56 -6.90 -14.31
C ARG A 239 13.05 -6.58 -14.37
N ASP A 240 13.46 -5.69 -15.27
CA ASP A 240 14.86 -5.24 -15.36
C ASP A 240 15.27 -4.50 -14.07
N ALA A 241 14.38 -3.68 -13.51
CA ALA A 241 14.55 -3.04 -12.20
C ALA A 241 14.66 -4.09 -11.07
N ALA A 242 13.74 -5.08 -11.03
CA ALA A 242 13.76 -6.14 -10.04
C ALA A 242 15.04 -7.00 -10.15
N ALA A 243 15.51 -7.30 -11.36
CA ALA A 243 16.77 -8.03 -11.58
C ALA A 243 17.97 -7.25 -11.00
N ALA A 244 18.00 -5.93 -11.19
CA ALA A 244 19.09 -5.05 -10.74
C ALA A 244 19.07 -4.79 -9.23
N ALA A 245 17.91 -4.88 -8.55
CA ALA A 245 17.78 -4.60 -7.13
C ALA A 245 18.55 -5.63 -6.29
N PRO A 246 19.32 -5.22 -5.25
CA PRO A 246 19.92 -6.16 -4.30
C PRO A 246 18.87 -7.02 -3.61
N ALA A 247 19.12 -8.32 -3.45
CA ALA A 247 18.13 -9.26 -2.89
C ALA A 247 17.77 -8.93 -1.42
N ASP A 248 18.69 -8.32 -0.70
CA ASP A 248 18.50 -7.85 0.67
C ASP A 248 17.82 -6.48 0.79
N LEU A 249 17.43 -5.86 -0.32
CA LEU A 249 16.63 -4.64 -0.39
C LEU A 249 15.29 -4.85 -1.12
N ILE A 250 14.86 -6.11 -1.27
CA ILE A 250 13.59 -6.45 -1.93
C ILE A 250 12.56 -6.90 -0.91
N LEU A 251 11.32 -6.46 -1.12
CA LEU A 251 10.09 -7.02 -0.57
C LEU A 251 9.16 -7.45 -1.70
N ALA A 252 8.14 -8.23 -1.36
CA ALA A 252 7.05 -8.59 -2.24
C ALA A 252 5.71 -8.28 -1.56
N GLU A 253 4.74 -7.89 -2.38
CA GLU A 253 3.42 -7.50 -1.91
C GLU A 253 2.34 -7.87 -2.92
N THR A 254 1.07 -7.74 -2.50
CA THR A 254 -0.06 -7.85 -3.42
C THR A 254 -0.58 -6.50 -3.88
N ASP A 255 -0.57 -5.49 -3.04
CA ASP A 255 -1.39 -4.29 -3.19
C ASP A 255 -2.89 -4.64 -3.38
N ALA A 256 -3.33 -5.74 -2.72
CA ALA A 256 -4.70 -6.21 -2.88
C ALA A 256 -5.71 -5.19 -2.29
N PRO A 257 -6.86 -5.00 -2.98
CA PRO A 257 -7.46 -5.82 -4.05
C PRO A 257 -6.96 -5.52 -5.47
N PHE A 258 -5.96 -4.65 -5.63
CA PHE A 258 -5.41 -4.23 -6.92
C PHE A 258 -4.31 -5.20 -7.42
N LEU A 259 -3.85 -5.02 -8.66
CA LEU A 259 -2.62 -5.59 -9.25
C LEU A 259 -2.51 -7.12 -9.20
N THR A 260 -3.62 -7.84 -9.31
CA THR A 260 -3.66 -9.32 -9.29
C THR A 260 -2.61 -9.91 -10.23
N PRO A 261 -1.69 -10.78 -9.74
CA PRO A 261 -0.64 -11.38 -10.56
C PRO A 261 -1.18 -12.38 -11.60
N VAL A 262 -0.38 -12.66 -12.63
CA VAL A 262 -0.61 -13.78 -13.53
C VAL A 262 -0.33 -15.08 -12.75
N PRO A 263 -1.16 -16.15 -12.90
CA PRO A 263 -2.21 -16.32 -13.91
C PRO A 263 -3.60 -15.77 -13.53
N ASN A 264 -3.76 -15.18 -12.36
CA ASN A 264 -5.05 -14.76 -11.81
C ASN A 264 -5.50 -13.36 -12.27
N ARG A 265 -4.77 -12.69 -13.17
CA ARG A 265 -5.10 -11.34 -13.65
C ARG A 265 -6.57 -11.21 -14.07
N GLY A 266 -7.23 -10.14 -13.58
CA GLY A 266 -8.67 -9.90 -13.82
C GLY A 266 -9.62 -10.58 -12.84
N LYS A 267 -9.10 -11.34 -11.87
CA LYS A 267 -9.82 -11.86 -10.70
C LYS A 267 -9.52 -10.99 -9.47
N PRO A 268 -10.28 -11.14 -8.36
CA PRO A 268 -9.95 -10.51 -7.09
C PRO A 268 -8.52 -10.84 -6.65
N ASN A 269 -7.81 -9.86 -6.07
CA ASN A 269 -6.50 -10.07 -5.48
C ASN A 269 -6.63 -10.31 -3.96
N GLU A 270 -5.70 -11.08 -3.41
CA GLU A 270 -5.62 -11.37 -1.97
C GLU A 270 -4.18 -11.71 -1.57
N PRO A 271 -3.80 -11.57 -0.29
CA PRO A 271 -2.44 -11.82 0.19
C PRO A 271 -1.82 -13.16 -0.17
N ALA A 272 -2.62 -14.21 -0.35
CA ALA A 272 -2.14 -15.52 -0.80
C ALA A 272 -1.37 -15.44 -2.14
N LEU A 273 -1.77 -14.50 -3.01
CA LEU A 273 -1.21 -14.35 -4.36
C LEU A 273 0.18 -13.69 -4.38
N THR A 274 0.69 -13.17 -3.25
CA THR A 274 2.10 -12.76 -3.11
C THR A 274 3.05 -13.91 -3.49
N ALA A 275 2.62 -15.15 -3.28
CA ALA A 275 3.39 -16.32 -3.67
C ALA A 275 3.70 -16.38 -5.18
N ASP A 276 2.80 -15.90 -6.04
CA ASP A 276 3.04 -15.83 -7.49
C ASP A 276 3.99 -14.68 -7.85
N THR A 277 3.90 -13.55 -7.16
CA THR A 277 4.87 -12.43 -7.27
C THR A 277 6.27 -12.91 -6.89
N LEU A 278 6.43 -13.63 -5.78
CA LEU A 278 7.73 -14.18 -5.34
C LEU A 278 8.32 -15.18 -6.34
N ARG A 279 7.52 -16.05 -6.96
CA ARG A 279 7.99 -16.93 -8.02
C ARG A 279 8.54 -16.17 -9.21
N CYS A 280 7.81 -15.18 -9.68
CA CYS A 280 8.26 -14.30 -10.76
C CYS A 280 9.57 -13.59 -10.40
N LEU A 281 9.68 -13.05 -9.20
CA LEU A 281 10.90 -12.38 -8.73
C LEU A 281 12.09 -13.36 -8.64
N ALA A 282 11.88 -14.61 -8.19
CA ALA A 282 12.92 -15.62 -8.16
C ALA A 282 13.45 -15.96 -9.56
N GLU A 283 12.54 -16.12 -10.53
CA GLU A 283 12.90 -16.33 -11.95
C GLU A 283 13.67 -15.13 -12.52
N VAL A 284 13.17 -13.91 -12.32
CA VAL A 284 13.78 -12.66 -12.80
C VAL A 284 15.18 -12.46 -12.24
N LYS A 285 15.40 -12.83 -10.99
CA LYS A 285 16.72 -12.71 -10.32
C LYS A 285 17.63 -13.91 -10.55
N GLY A 286 17.15 -15.01 -11.18
CA GLY A 286 17.89 -16.26 -11.30
C GLY A 286 18.25 -16.87 -9.93
N MET A 287 17.38 -16.67 -8.93
CA MET A 287 17.57 -17.16 -7.56
C MET A 287 16.70 -18.38 -7.29
N ASP A 288 17.17 -19.26 -6.40
CA ASP A 288 16.31 -20.27 -5.80
C ASP A 288 15.16 -19.61 -5.02
N LEU A 289 13.94 -20.14 -5.16
CA LEU A 289 12.76 -19.57 -4.53
C LEU A 289 12.83 -19.59 -3.00
N ALA A 290 13.39 -20.64 -2.39
CA ALA A 290 13.55 -20.71 -0.95
C ALA A 290 14.55 -19.63 -0.47
N ALA A 291 15.65 -19.46 -1.19
CA ALA A 291 16.63 -18.41 -0.88
C ALA A 291 16.04 -17.01 -1.01
N LEU A 292 15.18 -16.74 -2.01
CA LEU A 292 14.50 -15.45 -2.13
C LEU A 292 13.50 -15.24 -0.99
N CYS A 293 12.70 -16.24 -0.63
CA CYS A 293 11.78 -16.14 0.52
C CYS A 293 12.53 -15.81 1.82
N ASP A 294 13.67 -16.46 2.06
CA ASP A 294 14.51 -16.18 3.24
C ASP A 294 15.07 -14.74 3.19
N ALA A 295 15.53 -14.26 2.03
CA ALA A 295 16.03 -12.90 1.85
C ALA A 295 14.94 -11.84 2.09
N VAL A 296 13.74 -12.02 1.49
CA VAL A 296 12.59 -11.13 1.66
C VAL A 296 12.13 -11.09 3.13
N THR A 297 12.09 -12.25 3.79
CA THR A 297 11.74 -12.34 5.22
C THR A 297 12.75 -11.60 6.09
N ALA A 298 14.04 -11.78 5.83
CA ALA A 298 15.10 -11.06 6.54
C ALA A 298 15.04 -9.55 6.31
N THR A 299 14.77 -9.12 5.07
CA THR A 299 14.55 -7.70 4.73
C THR A 299 13.37 -7.13 5.51
N ALA A 300 12.24 -7.85 5.54
CA ALA A 300 11.06 -7.41 6.29
C ALA A 300 11.32 -7.27 7.79
N GLN A 301 12.07 -8.19 8.38
CA GLN A 301 12.43 -8.12 9.80
C GLN A 301 13.33 -6.90 10.12
N ARG A 302 14.28 -6.58 9.24
CA ARG A 302 15.10 -5.36 9.38
C ARG A 302 14.28 -4.09 9.21
N THR A 303 13.32 -4.11 8.30
CA THR A 303 12.51 -2.94 7.93
C THR A 303 11.41 -2.66 8.94
N PHE A 304 10.63 -3.67 9.30
CA PHE A 304 9.43 -3.53 10.11
C PHE A 304 9.65 -3.92 11.59
N GLY A 305 10.80 -4.49 11.92
CA GLY A 305 11.14 -4.97 13.25
C GLY A 305 10.87 -6.45 13.44
N PRO A 306 11.27 -7.01 14.59
CA PRO A 306 11.00 -8.40 14.94
C PRO A 306 9.50 -8.61 15.14
N TRP A 307 8.96 -9.67 14.59
CA TRP A 307 7.58 -10.14 14.70
C TRP A 307 7.45 -11.60 15.13
#